data_3e403090ab7066e341cf1b468be373ca
#
_entry.id   3e403090ab7066e341cf1b468be373ca
#
_cell.length_a   1.000
_cell.length_b   1.000
_cell.length_c   1.000
_cell.angle_alpha   90.00
_cell.angle_beta   90.00
_cell.angle_gamma   90.00
#
_symmetry.space_group_name_H-M   'P 1'
#
loop_
_entity.id
_entity.type
_entity.pdbx_description
1 polymer ?
#
loop_
_entity_poly.entity_id
_entity_poly.type
_entity_poly.pdbx_seq_one_letter_code
_entity_poly.pdbx_strand_id
1 'polypeptide(L)'
;MRKFTLKWLFVTAILMVLGCMTIHAADGDLITRQFTIKLDEAGTLPDKIGSTRKYLITNLKIIGEINGTDLRLIRDMAGSDTSGNSTDGKLMTLDLLEAKIVKGGNSYFYDKYNNYYPISIDSNDVICNYAFYGCSSLSSIILPSDVTSISNDAFLHCSNLSSITIPSSVTSIGNYAFCNCSCLTNIILPPDVTSIGNYAFSGCSSLSSINLPSGVTSIGNGVFFSCSSLSSITIPSSVTSIGSDAFSGCSSLSSINLPSGITSIGYNAFSGCSSLTSINLPSGIDNPIGKGVFSGCSSLSSITIPSGVTSIGDYAFYNCSSLPSINLPSSVTSIGNYAFYNCSGLKSIYVSSDTPAGLGSSVFDGVDKKTCTLYIPEGTYDDYWLTNWGEFENIIEYDPTGIVNAMTSNDVKEISRYSVNGQRLDAPIKGLNIVKYSDGSVRKIIVQ
;
A
#
# COMPACT_ATOMS: atom_id res chain seq x y z
N MET A 1 -22.31 11.40 26.42
CA MET A 1 -21.34 10.37 26.08
C MET A 1 -20.50 10.64 24.83
N ARG A 2 -20.47 11.86 24.25
CA ARG A 2 -19.69 12.19 23.02
C ARG A 2 -18.39 12.99 23.25
N LYS A 3 -17.99 13.23 24.50
CA LYS A 3 -16.77 14.00 24.82
C LYS A 3 -15.57 13.15 25.29
N PHE A 4 -15.74 11.84 25.46
CA PHE A 4 -14.66 10.95 25.92
C PHE A 4 -13.83 10.31 24.79
N THR A 5 -14.41 10.12 23.60
CA THR A 5 -13.72 9.47 22.48
C THR A 5 -12.72 10.37 21.76
N LEU A 6 -12.93 11.69 21.77
CA LEU A 6 -12.03 12.63 21.08
C LEU A 6 -10.72 12.87 21.85
N LYS A 7 -10.72 12.72 23.19
CA LYS A 7 -9.53 12.85 24.02
C LYS A 7 -8.57 11.64 23.90
N TRP A 8 -9.10 10.45 23.66
CA TRP A 8 -8.28 9.25 23.46
C TRP A 8 -7.62 9.20 22.09
N LEU A 9 -8.27 9.69 21.04
CA LEU A 9 -7.66 9.82 19.70
C LEU A 9 -6.53 10.84 19.67
N PHE A 10 -6.64 11.94 20.44
CA PHE A 10 -5.55 12.92 20.55
C PHE A 10 -4.38 12.38 21.41
N VAL A 11 -4.65 11.58 22.42
CA VAL A 11 -3.60 10.98 23.27
C VAL A 11 -2.85 9.88 22.52
N THR A 12 -3.52 9.07 21.69
CA THR A 12 -2.85 8.07 20.85
C THR A 12 -2.06 8.69 19.71
N ALA A 13 -2.54 9.77 19.08
CA ALA A 13 -1.77 10.52 18.08
C ALA A 13 -0.54 11.22 18.69
N ILE A 14 -0.66 11.77 19.90
CA ILE A 14 0.47 12.37 20.63
C ILE A 14 1.46 11.30 21.09
N LEU A 15 1.02 10.10 21.47
CA LEU A 15 1.91 8.99 21.84
C LEU A 15 2.63 8.37 20.65
N MET A 16 2.01 8.35 19.44
CA MET A 16 2.71 7.93 18.21
C MET A 16 3.75 8.94 17.74
N VAL A 17 3.48 10.25 17.90
CA VAL A 17 4.47 11.31 17.62
C VAL A 17 5.57 11.33 18.69
N LEU A 18 5.26 11.00 19.96
CA LEU A 18 6.23 10.90 21.05
C LEU A 18 7.09 9.63 20.99
N GLY A 19 6.64 8.57 20.32
CA GLY A 19 7.44 7.35 20.09
C GLY A 19 8.68 7.58 19.22
N CYS A 20 8.68 8.62 18.38
CA CYS A 20 9.86 9.07 17.64
C CYS A 20 10.72 10.12 18.39
N MET A 21 10.31 10.55 19.56
CA MET A 21 11.01 11.61 20.32
C MET A 21 11.78 11.10 21.54
N THR A 22 12.01 9.82 21.70
CA THR A 22 12.75 9.35 22.87
C THR A 22 14.18 8.96 22.54
N ILE A 23 15.08 9.92 22.47
CA ILE A 23 16.39 9.78 23.10
C ILE A 23 16.78 11.16 23.63
N HIS A 24 16.42 11.46 24.86
CA HIS A 24 17.13 12.46 25.63
C HIS A 24 18.15 11.70 26.47
N ALA A 25 19.35 11.54 25.97
CA ALA A 25 20.49 11.35 26.81
C ALA A 25 20.81 12.72 27.42
N ALA A 26 20.56 12.88 28.70
CA ALA A 26 21.13 13.95 29.48
C ALA A 26 22.61 13.62 29.68
N ASP A 27 23.44 13.97 28.69
CA ASP A 27 24.88 13.91 28.79
C ASP A 27 25.43 15.30 28.46
N GLY A 28 26.00 15.98 29.46
CA GLY A 28 26.52 17.34 29.35
C GLY A 28 27.71 17.52 28.43
N ASP A 29 28.16 16.46 27.71
CA ASP A 29 29.34 16.46 26.88
C ASP A 29 29.05 16.29 25.39
N LEU A 30 27.76 16.20 24.96
CA LEU A 30 27.42 16.04 23.55
C LEU A 30 27.69 17.33 22.74
N ILE A 31 28.31 17.18 21.59
CA ILE A 31 28.52 18.28 20.63
C ILE A 31 27.26 18.40 19.76
N THR A 32 26.31 19.21 20.21
CA THR A 32 25.00 19.40 19.53
C THR A 32 25.04 20.51 18.48
N ARG A 33 26.01 21.44 18.57
CA ARG A 33 26.25 22.44 17.54
C ARG A 33 26.79 21.76 16.28
N GLN A 34 26.40 22.24 15.11
CA GLN A 34 26.91 21.72 13.84
C GLN A 34 28.46 21.74 13.81
N PHE A 35 29.04 20.55 13.67
CA PHE A 35 30.47 20.34 13.55
C PHE A 35 30.83 20.22 12.08
N THR A 36 31.45 21.24 11.52
CA THR A 36 31.78 21.28 10.08
C THR A 36 33.22 20.82 9.87
N ILE A 37 33.41 19.86 8.96
CA ILE A 37 34.72 19.34 8.56
C ILE A 37 34.90 19.55 7.06
N LYS A 38 36.03 20.12 6.67
CA LYS A 38 36.49 20.15 5.28
C LYS A 38 37.53 19.05 5.09
N LEU A 39 37.30 18.18 4.12
CA LEU A 39 38.22 17.14 3.68
C LEU A 39 38.95 17.65 2.45
N ASP A 40 40.29 17.65 2.50
CA ASP A 40 41.17 17.97 1.36
C ASP A 40 41.46 16.70 0.55
N GLU A 41 41.25 15.50 1.17
CA GLU A 41 41.46 14.20 0.56
C GLU A 41 40.44 13.22 1.14
N ALA A 42 39.84 12.38 0.26
CA ALA A 42 38.90 11.33 0.65
C ALA A 42 39.58 10.26 1.53
N GLY A 43 38.88 9.79 2.56
CA GLY A 43 39.38 8.78 3.50
C GLY A 43 40.04 9.35 4.74
N THR A 44 40.10 10.69 4.90
CA THR A 44 40.79 11.36 6.02
C THR A 44 39.89 11.81 7.18
N LEU A 45 38.58 11.55 7.08
CA LEU A 45 37.62 11.89 8.14
C LEU A 45 37.98 11.25 9.51
N PRO A 46 38.42 9.98 9.57
CA PRO A 46 38.82 9.35 10.83
C PRO A 46 39.92 10.13 11.59
N ASP A 47 40.91 10.62 10.86
CA ASP A 47 42.02 11.39 11.44
C ASP A 47 41.58 12.76 11.97
N LYS A 48 40.64 13.41 11.23
CA LYS A 48 40.11 14.72 11.61
C LYS A 48 39.15 14.68 12.81
N ILE A 49 38.35 13.62 12.94
CA ILE A 49 37.43 13.44 14.08
C ILE A 49 38.14 12.87 15.29
N GLY A 50 38.90 11.82 15.12
CA GLY A 50 39.55 11.05 16.17
C GLY A 50 38.59 10.18 16.99
N SER A 51 39.13 9.18 17.69
CA SER A 51 38.35 8.17 18.41
C SER A 51 37.56 8.71 19.61
N THR A 52 38.06 9.76 20.25
CA THR A 52 37.45 10.32 21.50
C THR A 52 36.19 11.16 21.21
N ARG A 53 36.07 11.76 20.03
CA ARG A 53 34.96 12.66 19.70
C ARG A 53 33.86 12.00 18.85
N LYS A 54 34.11 10.87 18.23
CA LYS A 54 33.21 10.25 17.26
C LYS A 54 31.80 9.97 17.82
N TYR A 55 31.67 9.68 19.12
CA TYR A 55 30.39 9.38 19.76
C TYR A 55 29.78 10.59 20.49
N LEU A 56 30.45 11.76 20.47
CA LEU A 56 29.94 12.98 21.06
C LEU A 56 29.26 13.89 20.04
N ILE A 57 29.59 13.74 18.75
CA ILE A 57 29.07 14.58 17.66
C ILE A 57 27.67 14.11 17.29
N THR A 58 26.68 15.01 17.43
CA THR A 58 25.29 14.73 17.04
C THR A 58 24.88 15.40 15.74
N ASN A 59 25.64 16.40 15.28
CA ASN A 59 25.35 17.19 14.08
C ASN A 59 26.65 17.42 13.29
N LEU A 60 26.77 16.78 12.14
CA LEU A 60 27.99 16.79 11.33
C LEU A 60 27.70 17.33 9.93
N LYS A 61 28.53 18.28 9.48
CA LYS A 61 28.60 18.72 8.09
C LYS A 61 29.96 18.36 7.49
N ILE A 62 29.96 17.76 6.32
CA ILE A 62 31.17 17.38 5.58
C ILE A 62 31.21 18.16 4.26
N ILE A 63 32.39 18.72 3.96
CA ILE A 63 32.70 19.42 2.71
C ILE A 63 33.88 18.71 2.06
N GLY A 64 33.81 18.42 0.75
CA GLY A 64 34.86 17.76 -0.01
C GLY A 64 34.57 16.28 -0.30
N GLU A 65 35.57 15.56 -0.77
CA GLU A 65 35.40 14.17 -1.22
C GLU A 65 35.34 13.20 -0.05
N ILE A 66 34.42 12.23 -0.12
CA ILE A 66 34.27 11.12 0.84
C ILE A 66 34.31 9.77 0.11
N ASN A 67 34.95 8.78 0.71
CA ASN A 67 35.01 7.41 0.20
C ASN A 67 34.57 6.38 1.26
N GLY A 68 34.78 5.09 1.00
CA GLY A 68 34.37 4.01 1.90
C GLY A 68 34.97 4.08 3.30
N THR A 69 36.18 4.63 3.45
CA THR A 69 36.84 4.83 4.76
C THR A 69 36.10 5.85 5.59
N ASP A 70 35.68 6.96 4.98
CA ASP A 70 34.90 8.02 5.64
C ASP A 70 33.50 7.52 5.99
N LEU A 71 32.86 6.83 5.04
CA LEU A 71 31.52 6.27 5.23
C LEU A 71 31.48 5.24 6.36
N ARG A 72 32.52 4.44 6.54
CA ARG A 72 32.68 3.49 7.65
C ARG A 72 32.61 4.21 9.00
N LEU A 73 33.29 5.35 9.16
CA LEU A 73 33.23 6.13 10.39
C LEU A 73 31.85 6.79 10.56
N ILE A 74 31.30 7.38 9.50
CA ILE A 74 29.97 8.00 9.53
C ILE A 74 28.92 7.00 10.01
N ARG A 75 28.95 5.76 9.52
CA ARG A 75 28.06 4.68 9.97
C ARG A 75 28.21 4.38 11.46
N ASP A 76 29.45 4.21 11.94
CA ASP A 76 29.74 3.96 13.35
C ASP A 76 29.23 5.10 14.24
N MET A 77 29.41 6.35 13.82
CA MET A 77 28.86 7.54 14.49
C MET A 77 27.33 7.58 14.44
N ALA A 78 26.70 7.04 13.42
CA ALA A 78 25.25 7.01 13.20
C ALA A 78 24.56 5.77 13.82
N GLY A 79 25.28 4.95 14.58
CA GLY A 79 24.70 3.84 15.33
C GLY A 79 24.84 2.46 14.69
N SER A 80 25.67 2.29 13.63
CA SER A 80 25.82 1.01 12.94
C SER A 80 27.28 0.71 12.54
N ASP A 81 27.82 -0.42 12.98
CA ASP A 81 29.17 -0.86 12.58
C ASP A 81 29.19 -1.48 11.17
N THR A 82 30.35 -1.99 10.77
CA THR A 82 30.54 -2.60 9.46
C THR A 82 29.77 -3.91 9.28
N SER A 83 29.25 -4.52 10.33
CA SER A 83 28.44 -5.74 10.30
C SER A 83 26.96 -5.48 10.55
N GLY A 84 26.58 -4.22 10.69
CA GLY A 84 25.20 -3.81 11.00
C GLY A 84 24.82 -3.97 12.48
N ASN A 85 25.79 -4.16 13.37
CA ASN A 85 25.53 -4.18 14.82
C ASN A 85 25.44 -2.74 15.35
N SER A 86 24.69 -2.56 16.43
CA SER A 86 24.54 -1.27 17.09
C SER A 86 25.87 -0.77 17.66
N THR A 87 26.10 0.54 17.57
CA THR A 87 27.22 1.25 18.19
C THR A 87 26.71 2.31 19.16
N ASP A 88 27.62 2.93 19.92
CA ASP A 88 27.30 4.06 20.81
C ASP A 88 27.14 5.40 20.07
N GLY A 89 27.10 5.36 18.74
CA GLY A 89 26.98 6.52 17.87
C GLY A 89 25.75 7.36 18.18
N LYS A 90 25.93 8.69 18.20
CA LYS A 90 24.89 9.68 18.53
C LYS A 90 24.63 10.67 17.40
N LEU A 91 25.16 10.40 16.19
CA LEU A 91 24.99 11.28 15.04
C LEU A 91 23.53 11.26 14.57
N MET A 92 22.85 12.38 14.81
CA MET A 92 21.43 12.58 14.47
C MET A 92 21.25 13.29 13.14
N THR A 93 22.12 14.28 12.86
CA THR A 93 22.02 15.11 11.63
C THR A 93 23.30 15.01 10.85
N LEU A 94 23.18 14.70 9.57
CA LEU A 94 24.30 14.61 8.63
C LEU A 94 24.02 15.48 7.40
N ASP A 95 24.86 16.49 7.20
CA ASP A 95 24.80 17.38 6.01
C ASP A 95 25.96 17.04 5.08
N LEU A 96 25.63 16.46 3.94
CA LEU A 96 26.55 16.09 2.86
C LEU A 96 26.34 16.95 1.59
N LEU A 97 25.58 18.04 1.68
CA LEU A 97 25.22 18.85 0.50
C LEU A 97 26.46 19.28 -0.33
N GLU A 98 27.54 19.63 0.36
CA GLU A 98 28.82 20.07 -0.25
C GLU A 98 29.88 18.92 -0.25
N ALA A 99 29.47 17.71 0.03
CA ALA A 99 30.32 16.54 -0.10
C ALA A 99 30.19 15.94 -1.51
N LYS A 100 31.19 15.15 -1.91
CA LYS A 100 31.19 14.38 -3.16
C LYS A 100 31.56 12.94 -2.86
N ILE A 101 30.74 11.99 -3.30
CA ILE A 101 31.03 10.57 -3.15
C ILE A 101 31.98 10.12 -4.25
N VAL A 102 33.13 9.59 -3.87
CA VAL A 102 34.13 9.08 -4.80
C VAL A 102 34.43 7.62 -4.53
N LYS A 103 34.67 6.87 -5.61
CA LYS A 103 35.04 5.46 -5.57
C LYS A 103 36.30 5.24 -4.74
N GLY A 104 36.31 4.14 -3.98
CA GLY A 104 37.49 3.68 -3.23
C GLY A 104 37.32 3.70 -1.73
N GLY A 105 38.44 3.69 -1.01
CA GLY A 105 38.49 3.55 0.43
C GLY A 105 38.25 2.11 0.91
N ASN A 106 38.22 1.94 2.24
CA ASN A 106 37.96 0.65 2.85
C ASN A 106 36.49 0.22 2.69
N SER A 107 36.21 -1.07 2.80
CA SER A 107 34.87 -1.59 2.89
C SER A 107 34.17 -1.01 4.12
N TYR A 108 32.96 -0.48 3.92
CA TYR A 108 32.16 0.15 4.98
C TYR A 108 31.12 -0.80 5.55
N PHE A 109 30.82 -1.90 4.86
CA PHE A 109 29.86 -2.90 5.28
C PHE A 109 30.31 -4.31 4.86
N TYR A 110 29.93 -5.33 5.63
CA TYR A 110 30.14 -6.74 5.33
C TYR A 110 28.78 -7.45 5.38
N ASP A 111 28.34 -7.93 4.22
CA ASP A 111 27.06 -8.62 4.12
C ASP A 111 27.14 -10.01 4.77
N LYS A 112 26.62 -10.12 5.98
CA LYS A 112 26.62 -11.37 6.76
C LYS A 112 25.72 -12.48 6.15
N TYR A 113 24.77 -12.10 5.31
CA TYR A 113 23.88 -13.03 4.63
C TYR A 113 24.49 -13.57 3.34
N ASN A 114 25.56 -12.92 2.84
CA ASN A 114 26.28 -13.30 1.66
C ASN A 114 27.79 -13.56 1.99
N ASN A 115 28.03 -14.51 2.91
CA ASN A 115 29.37 -14.93 3.32
C ASN A 115 30.33 -13.79 3.72
N TYR A 116 29.81 -12.75 4.37
CA TYR A 116 30.57 -11.56 4.75
C TYR A 116 31.24 -10.85 3.56
N TYR A 117 30.54 -10.82 2.42
CA TYR A 117 31.05 -10.12 1.25
C TYR A 117 31.31 -8.63 1.56
N PRO A 118 32.54 -8.11 1.28
CA PRO A 118 32.86 -6.72 1.57
C PRO A 118 32.19 -5.76 0.58
N ILE A 119 31.47 -4.77 1.10
CA ILE A 119 30.84 -3.72 0.32
C ILE A 119 31.69 -2.45 0.43
N SER A 120 32.08 -1.92 -0.71
CA SER A 120 32.89 -0.70 -0.85
C SER A 120 32.20 0.29 -1.78
N ILE A 121 32.63 1.55 -1.80
CA ILE A 121 32.17 2.51 -2.81
C ILE A 121 32.84 2.14 -4.14
N ASP A 122 32.06 1.61 -5.06
CA ASP A 122 32.48 1.15 -6.39
C ASP A 122 32.18 2.13 -7.51
N SER A 123 31.36 3.14 -7.23
CA SER A 123 30.89 4.14 -8.18
C SER A 123 30.91 5.53 -7.57
N ASN A 124 31.19 6.56 -8.39
CA ASN A 124 31.07 7.95 -7.97
C ASN A 124 29.61 8.38 -7.98
N ASP A 125 29.30 9.36 -7.15
CA ASP A 125 28.00 10.07 -7.14
C ASP A 125 26.80 9.11 -7.01
N VAL A 126 26.97 8.03 -6.25
CA VAL A 126 25.92 7.02 -5.94
C VAL A 126 25.89 6.78 -4.44
N ILE A 127 24.69 6.75 -3.84
CA ILE A 127 24.53 6.16 -2.52
C ILE A 127 24.51 4.64 -2.69
N CYS A 128 25.66 4.02 -2.47
CA CYS A 128 25.89 2.59 -2.73
C CYS A 128 25.03 1.69 -1.82
N ASN A 129 25.00 0.39 -2.15
CA ASN A 129 24.29 -0.62 -1.36
C ASN A 129 24.69 -0.57 0.11
N TYR A 130 23.73 -0.65 1.04
CA TYR A 130 23.94 -0.65 2.50
C TYR A 130 24.66 0.58 3.05
N ALA A 131 24.77 1.70 2.30
CA ALA A 131 25.56 2.87 2.71
C ALA A 131 25.26 3.36 4.13
N PHE A 132 23.99 3.38 4.51
CA PHE A 132 23.52 3.78 5.84
C PHE A 132 22.69 2.69 6.52
N TYR A 133 22.86 1.42 6.12
CA TYR A 133 22.14 0.30 6.73
C TYR A 133 22.27 0.30 8.25
N GLY A 134 21.14 0.28 8.96
CA GLY A 134 21.10 0.20 10.42
C GLY A 134 21.56 1.46 11.15
N CYS A 135 21.74 2.59 10.47
CA CYS A 135 22.11 3.87 11.09
C CYS A 135 20.94 4.42 11.93
N SER A 136 20.69 3.74 13.05
CA SER A 136 19.49 3.95 13.88
C SER A 136 19.49 5.27 14.66
N SER A 137 20.63 5.93 14.83
CA SER A 137 20.69 7.25 15.47
C SER A 137 20.39 8.38 14.53
N LEU A 138 20.48 8.15 13.19
CA LEU A 138 20.30 9.17 12.17
C LEU A 138 18.83 9.56 12.04
N SER A 139 18.53 10.84 12.34
CA SER A 139 17.18 11.40 12.22
C SER A 139 17.00 12.29 10.99
N SER A 140 18.08 12.88 10.48
CA SER A 140 18.05 13.73 9.30
C SER A 140 19.33 13.61 8.49
N ILE A 141 19.18 13.57 7.15
CA ILE A 141 20.31 13.57 6.23
C ILE A 141 19.99 14.45 5.02
N ILE A 142 21.00 15.23 4.59
CA ILE A 142 21.03 15.94 3.32
C ILE A 142 22.06 15.25 2.44
N LEU A 143 21.62 14.69 1.31
CA LEU A 143 22.51 13.98 0.37
C LEU A 143 23.32 14.97 -0.49
N PRO A 144 24.48 14.54 -1.01
CA PRO A 144 25.27 15.34 -1.95
C PRO A 144 24.48 15.72 -3.20
N SER A 145 24.71 16.94 -3.71
CA SER A 145 23.97 17.50 -4.86
C SER A 145 24.08 16.68 -6.14
N ASP A 146 25.20 15.97 -6.31
CA ASP A 146 25.55 15.26 -7.53
C ASP A 146 25.09 13.79 -7.57
N VAL A 147 24.51 13.30 -6.46
CA VAL A 147 24.04 11.90 -6.38
C VAL A 147 22.98 11.61 -7.43
N THR A 148 23.20 10.57 -8.23
CA THR A 148 22.33 10.18 -9.34
C THR A 148 21.40 9.00 -9.02
N SER A 149 21.75 8.20 -8.01
CA SER A 149 20.94 7.04 -7.58
C SER A 149 21.13 6.69 -6.12
N ILE A 150 20.09 6.09 -5.54
CA ILE A 150 20.11 5.48 -4.22
C ILE A 150 19.96 3.96 -4.43
N SER A 151 21.01 3.21 -4.08
CA SER A 151 21.09 1.77 -4.35
C SER A 151 20.29 0.93 -3.35
N ASN A 152 20.32 -0.41 -3.51
CA ASN A 152 19.60 -1.34 -2.66
C ASN A 152 20.04 -1.22 -1.19
N ASP A 153 19.07 -1.36 -0.27
CA ASP A 153 19.30 -1.42 1.18
C ASP A 153 20.03 -0.18 1.75
N ALA A 154 20.11 0.92 0.99
CA ALA A 154 20.95 2.07 1.32
C ALA A 154 20.64 2.67 2.70
N PHE A 155 19.36 2.76 3.08
CA PHE A 155 18.87 3.26 4.37
C PHE A 155 18.02 2.20 5.10
N LEU A 156 18.17 0.92 4.75
CA LEU A 156 17.44 -0.16 5.40
C LEU A 156 17.67 -0.12 6.93
N HIS A 157 16.59 -0.16 7.71
CA HIS A 157 16.60 -0.07 9.18
C HIS A 157 17.12 1.25 9.78
N CYS A 158 17.09 2.36 9.05
CA CYS A 158 17.28 3.69 9.63
C CYS A 158 16.02 4.11 10.40
N SER A 159 15.73 3.45 11.51
CA SER A 159 14.44 3.53 12.21
C SER A 159 14.08 4.92 12.71
N ASN A 160 15.05 5.78 13.04
CA ASN A 160 14.84 7.15 13.51
C ASN A 160 14.88 8.20 12.39
N LEU A 161 15.17 7.79 11.14
CA LEU A 161 15.22 8.72 10.02
C LEU A 161 13.83 9.30 9.76
N SER A 162 13.65 10.57 10.15
CA SER A 162 12.39 11.30 10.01
C SER A 162 12.35 12.21 8.78
N SER A 163 13.53 12.62 8.28
CA SER A 163 13.66 13.47 7.10
C SER A 163 14.91 13.15 6.29
N ILE A 164 14.76 13.25 4.96
CA ILE A 164 15.85 13.12 4.01
C ILE A 164 15.66 14.13 2.87
N THR A 165 16.72 14.82 2.49
CA THR A 165 16.74 15.65 1.28
C THR A 165 17.43 14.89 0.17
N ILE A 166 16.65 14.53 -0.86
CA ILE A 166 17.10 13.83 -2.06
C ILE A 166 17.35 14.88 -3.15
N PRO A 167 18.55 14.93 -3.76
CA PRO A 167 18.85 15.90 -4.80
C PRO A 167 18.07 15.61 -6.10
N SER A 168 17.85 16.66 -6.91
CA SER A 168 17.10 16.57 -8.17
C SER A 168 17.74 15.68 -9.23
N SER A 169 19.02 15.39 -9.09
CA SER A 169 19.80 14.50 -9.97
C SER A 169 19.47 13.01 -9.81
N VAL A 170 18.76 12.61 -8.73
CA VAL A 170 18.42 11.20 -8.50
C VAL A 170 17.32 10.74 -9.45
N THR A 171 17.60 9.67 -10.21
CA THR A 171 16.69 9.06 -11.19
C THR A 171 16.16 7.70 -10.78
N SER A 172 16.78 7.05 -9.78
CA SER A 172 16.38 5.71 -9.33
C SER A 172 16.56 5.49 -7.82
N ILE A 173 15.65 4.69 -7.26
CA ILE A 173 15.66 4.22 -5.88
C ILE A 173 15.66 2.70 -5.91
N GLY A 174 16.61 2.08 -5.24
CA GLY A 174 16.83 0.62 -5.22
C GLY A 174 15.82 -0.15 -4.37
N ASN A 175 15.94 -1.47 -4.42
CA ASN A 175 15.15 -2.37 -3.56
C ASN A 175 15.48 -2.12 -2.08
N TYR A 176 14.45 -2.16 -1.22
CA TYR A 176 14.59 -1.97 0.23
C TYR A 176 15.30 -0.66 0.66
N ALA A 177 15.44 0.32 -0.24
CA ALA A 177 16.27 1.49 0.00
C ALA A 177 15.92 2.24 1.29
N PHE A 178 14.65 2.35 1.66
CA PHE A 178 14.15 2.96 2.90
C PHE A 178 13.31 1.98 3.74
N CYS A 179 13.51 0.68 3.54
CA CYS A 179 12.73 -0.32 4.27
C CYS A 179 12.98 -0.19 5.78
N ASN A 180 11.89 -0.21 6.58
CA ASN A 180 11.89 -0.02 8.03
C ASN A 180 12.47 1.34 8.51
N CYS A 181 12.38 2.40 7.70
CA CYS A 181 12.53 3.78 8.16
C CYS A 181 11.24 4.21 8.86
N SER A 182 10.98 3.64 10.03
CA SER A 182 9.69 3.73 10.72
C SER A 182 9.28 5.14 11.15
N CYS A 183 10.24 6.04 11.37
CA CYS A 183 10.00 7.44 11.70
C CYS A 183 9.89 8.37 10.48
N LEU A 184 10.06 7.88 9.26
CA LEU A 184 9.96 8.70 8.06
C LEU A 184 8.51 9.14 7.83
N THR A 185 8.24 10.44 8.05
CA THR A 185 6.88 10.99 7.97
C THR A 185 6.51 11.50 6.59
N ASN A 186 7.52 11.97 5.86
CA ASN A 186 7.38 12.50 4.50
C ASN A 186 8.69 12.32 3.74
N ILE A 187 8.58 12.12 2.44
CA ILE A 187 9.71 12.09 1.51
C ILE A 187 9.31 12.76 0.19
N ILE A 188 10.15 13.65 -0.30
CA ILE A 188 9.96 14.30 -1.59
C ILE A 188 10.85 13.61 -2.61
N LEU A 189 10.22 12.93 -3.56
CA LEU A 189 10.91 12.29 -4.67
C LEU A 189 11.13 13.31 -5.79
N PRO A 190 12.36 13.38 -6.34
CA PRO A 190 12.64 14.22 -7.52
C PRO A 190 11.77 13.85 -8.72
N PRO A 191 11.39 14.82 -9.59
CA PRO A 191 10.51 14.58 -10.72
C PRO A 191 11.10 13.60 -11.75
N ASP A 192 12.42 13.49 -11.83
CA ASP A 192 13.14 12.64 -12.76
C ASP A 192 13.32 11.19 -12.29
N VAL A 193 12.78 10.83 -11.10
CA VAL A 193 12.76 9.43 -10.65
C VAL A 193 11.80 8.64 -11.53
N THR A 194 12.35 7.61 -12.20
CA THR A 194 11.60 6.71 -13.08
C THR A 194 11.48 5.28 -12.52
N SER A 195 12.30 4.93 -11.54
CA SER A 195 12.36 3.58 -10.96
C SER A 195 12.35 3.62 -9.44
N ILE A 196 11.44 2.84 -8.85
CA ILE A 196 11.36 2.58 -7.41
C ILE A 196 11.38 1.06 -7.23
N GLY A 197 12.39 0.56 -6.54
CA GLY A 197 12.62 -0.86 -6.33
C GLY A 197 11.59 -1.53 -5.43
N ASN A 198 11.57 -2.85 -5.43
CA ASN A 198 10.70 -3.63 -4.56
C ASN A 198 11.00 -3.33 -3.08
N TYR A 199 9.94 -3.23 -2.27
CA TYR A 199 10.01 -2.97 -0.83
C TYR A 199 10.73 -1.66 -0.46
N ALA A 200 10.86 -0.72 -1.39
CA ALA A 200 11.66 0.49 -1.19
C ALA A 200 11.24 1.30 0.04
N PHE A 201 9.95 1.36 0.35
CA PHE A 201 9.38 2.06 1.51
C PHE A 201 8.65 1.11 2.48
N SER A 202 8.88 -0.20 2.36
CA SER A 202 8.26 -1.19 3.25
C SER A 202 8.55 -0.87 4.72
N GLY A 203 7.53 -0.92 5.58
CA GLY A 203 7.69 -0.65 7.02
C GLY A 203 7.93 0.82 7.38
N CYS A 204 7.77 1.77 6.44
CA CYS A 204 7.75 3.21 6.74
C CYS A 204 6.41 3.55 7.44
N SER A 205 6.24 3.07 8.67
CA SER A 205 4.96 3.10 9.38
C SER A 205 4.44 4.50 9.71
N SER A 206 5.31 5.51 9.75
CA SER A 206 4.93 6.92 9.96
C SER A 206 4.70 7.69 8.65
N LEU A 207 4.98 7.10 7.49
CA LEU A 207 4.81 7.77 6.19
C LEU A 207 3.32 8.02 5.92
N SER A 208 2.92 9.30 5.99
CA SER A 208 1.50 9.70 5.88
C SER A 208 1.06 9.97 4.45
N SER A 209 1.99 10.41 3.61
CA SER A 209 1.76 10.68 2.18
C SER A 209 3.07 10.62 1.39
N ILE A 210 2.96 10.33 0.10
CA ILE A 210 4.07 10.37 -0.85
C ILE A 210 3.53 10.73 -2.24
N ASN A 211 4.25 11.57 -2.96
CA ASN A 211 3.96 11.90 -4.34
C ASN A 211 4.89 11.10 -5.26
N LEU A 212 4.30 10.25 -6.10
CA LEU A 212 5.05 9.49 -7.10
C LEU A 212 5.28 10.35 -8.35
N PRO A 213 6.52 10.43 -8.84
CA PRO A 213 6.83 11.15 -10.09
C PRO A 213 6.14 10.52 -11.31
N SER A 214 5.81 11.35 -12.30
CA SER A 214 5.12 10.92 -13.53
C SER A 214 5.93 9.97 -14.42
N GLY A 215 7.24 9.84 -14.19
CA GLY A 215 8.11 8.89 -14.87
C GLY A 215 8.00 7.45 -14.37
N VAL A 216 7.35 7.23 -13.21
CA VAL A 216 7.17 5.88 -12.64
C VAL A 216 6.11 5.12 -13.43
N THR A 217 6.46 3.95 -13.97
CA THR A 217 5.56 3.13 -14.82
C THR A 217 5.00 1.90 -14.14
N SER A 218 5.52 1.54 -12.97
CA SER A 218 5.01 0.41 -12.17
C SER A 218 5.23 0.66 -10.68
N ILE A 219 4.34 0.11 -9.85
CA ILE A 219 4.58 0.00 -8.41
C ILE A 219 4.99 -1.44 -8.15
N GLY A 220 6.25 -1.64 -7.74
CA GLY A 220 6.85 -2.96 -7.51
C GLY A 220 6.24 -3.71 -6.32
N ASN A 221 6.75 -4.92 -6.07
CA ASN A 221 6.29 -5.73 -4.95
C ASN A 221 6.62 -5.05 -3.62
N GLY A 222 5.63 -4.99 -2.73
CA GLY A 222 5.78 -4.53 -1.36
C GLY A 222 6.28 -3.09 -1.20
N VAL A 223 6.22 -2.23 -2.23
CA VAL A 223 6.81 -0.88 -2.17
C VAL A 223 6.34 -0.11 -0.93
N PHE A 224 5.06 -0.23 -0.57
CA PHE A 224 4.45 0.41 0.60
C PHE A 224 3.93 -0.61 1.62
N PHE A 225 4.50 -1.82 1.64
CA PHE A 225 4.10 -2.85 2.59
C PHE A 225 4.20 -2.32 4.03
N SER A 226 3.13 -2.45 4.82
CA SER A 226 3.06 -1.98 6.22
C SER A 226 3.34 -0.47 6.41
N CYS A 227 3.06 0.38 5.41
CA CYS A 227 3.00 1.82 5.59
C CYS A 227 1.68 2.20 6.28
N SER A 228 1.56 1.87 7.56
CA SER A 228 0.28 1.92 8.29
C SER A 228 -0.33 3.31 8.43
N SER A 229 0.46 4.37 8.38
CA SER A 229 -0.01 5.77 8.43
C SER A 229 -0.33 6.35 7.04
N LEU A 230 -0.04 5.63 5.94
CA LEU A 230 -0.30 6.13 4.59
C LEU A 230 -1.81 6.26 4.36
N SER A 231 -2.30 7.50 4.39
CA SER A 231 -3.73 7.81 4.33
C SER A 231 -4.22 8.08 2.90
N SER A 232 -3.34 8.55 2.04
CA SER A 232 -3.63 8.84 0.64
C SER A 232 -2.36 8.74 -0.22
N ILE A 233 -2.54 8.36 -1.47
CA ILE A 233 -1.48 8.34 -2.48
C ILE A 233 -2.08 8.64 -3.85
N THR A 234 -1.38 9.43 -4.65
CA THR A 234 -1.71 9.66 -6.06
C THR A 234 -0.88 8.73 -6.93
N ILE A 235 -1.55 7.87 -7.69
CA ILE A 235 -0.90 6.98 -8.65
C ILE A 235 -0.81 7.70 -10.01
N PRO A 236 0.38 7.91 -10.57
CA PRO A 236 0.54 8.54 -11.88
C PRO A 236 -0.15 7.77 -13.00
N SER A 237 -0.63 8.47 -14.02
CA SER A 237 -1.28 7.86 -15.21
C SER A 237 -0.35 6.95 -16.02
N SER A 238 0.95 7.09 -15.85
CA SER A 238 2.00 6.24 -16.44
C SER A 238 2.06 4.83 -15.85
N VAL A 239 1.49 4.61 -14.65
CA VAL A 239 1.54 3.30 -13.97
C VAL A 239 0.59 2.32 -14.65
N THR A 240 1.15 1.17 -15.06
CA THR A 240 0.42 0.09 -15.74
C THR A 240 0.25 -1.17 -14.90
N SER A 241 1.00 -1.30 -13.80
CA SER A 241 0.93 -2.47 -12.92
C SER A 241 1.17 -2.14 -11.45
N ILE A 242 0.49 -2.89 -10.59
CA ILE A 242 0.69 -2.89 -9.14
C ILE A 242 1.18 -4.28 -8.72
N GLY A 243 2.34 -4.35 -8.07
CA GLY A 243 2.96 -5.60 -7.64
C GLY A 243 2.27 -6.27 -6.46
N SER A 244 2.72 -7.48 -6.14
CA SER A 244 2.24 -8.21 -4.97
C SER A 244 2.58 -7.46 -3.68
N ASP A 245 1.66 -7.49 -2.71
CA ASP A 245 1.81 -6.84 -1.40
C ASP A 245 2.09 -5.32 -1.46
N ALA A 246 1.91 -4.65 -2.60
CA ALA A 246 2.34 -3.28 -2.82
C ALA A 246 1.81 -2.28 -1.78
N PHE A 247 0.58 -2.43 -1.32
CA PHE A 247 -0.08 -1.64 -0.27
C PHE A 247 -0.56 -2.50 0.90
N SER A 248 -0.08 -3.74 1.01
CA SER A 248 -0.50 -4.63 2.09
C SER A 248 -0.17 -4.03 3.45
N GLY A 249 -1.15 -3.98 4.36
CA GLY A 249 -1.00 -3.37 5.69
C GLY A 249 -1.02 -1.83 5.71
N CYS A 250 -1.40 -1.14 4.62
CA CYS A 250 -1.66 0.29 4.62
C CYS A 250 -3.01 0.58 5.31
N SER A 251 -3.08 0.37 6.62
CA SER A 251 -4.33 0.35 7.38
C SER A 251 -5.06 1.70 7.44
N SER A 252 -4.36 2.82 7.23
CA SER A 252 -4.94 4.16 7.17
C SER A 252 -5.39 4.58 5.78
N LEU A 253 -5.10 3.79 4.72
CA LEU A 253 -5.44 4.14 3.35
C LEU A 253 -6.96 4.08 3.16
N SER A 254 -7.60 5.25 3.08
CA SER A 254 -9.06 5.36 3.02
C SER A 254 -9.62 5.35 1.61
N SER A 255 -8.84 5.79 0.65
CA SER A 255 -9.17 5.78 -0.78
C SER A 255 -7.93 5.73 -1.65
N ILE A 256 -8.06 5.15 -2.83
CA ILE A 256 -7.03 5.15 -3.86
C ILE A 256 -7.69 5.22 -5.23
N ASN A 257 -7.18 6.10 -6.08
CA ASN A 257 -7.64 6.19 -7.47
C ASN A 257 -6.64 5.47 -8.38
N LEU A 258 -7.10 4.42 -9.04
CA LEU A 258 -6.30 3.64 -9.98
C LEU A 258 -6.45 4.21 -11.40
N PRO A 259 -5.35 4.56 -12.08
CA PRO A 259 -5.41 4.98 -13.49
C PRO A 259 -6.01 3.91 -14.40
N SER A 260 -6.69 4.34 -15.45
CA SER A 260 -7.30 3.42 -16.42
C SER A 260 -6.30 2.54 -17.19
N GLY A 261 -5.02 2.92 -17.18
CA GLY A 261 -3.94 2.16 -17.81
C GLY A 261 -3.46 0.93 -17.02
N ILE A 262 -3.95 0.73 -15.78
CA ILE A 262 -3.56 -0.46 -14.99
C ILE A 262 -4.22 -1.71 -15.59
N THR A 263 -3.38 -2.69 -15.91
CA THR A 263 -3.79 -3.98 -16.48
C THR A 263 -3.58 -5.15 -15.49
N SER A 264 -2.80 -4.97 -14.43
CA SER A 264 -2.54 -6.04 -13.45
C SER A 264 -2.41 -5.54 -12.02
N ILE A 265 -2.95 -6.33 -11.10
CA ILE A 265 -2.84 -6.14 -9.65
C ILE A 265 -2.33 -7.45 -9.05
N GLY A 266 -1.20 -7.41 -8.34
CA GLY A 266 -0.54 -8.56 -7.73
C GLY A 266 -1.29 -9.12 -6.53
N TYR A 267 -0.87 -10.29 -6.05
CA TYR A 267 -1.44 -10.95 -4.87
C TYR A 267 -1.30 -10.05 -3.64
N ASN A 268 -2.33 -10.06 -2.77
CA ASN A 268 -2.39 -9.29 -1.53
C ASN A 268 -2.16 -7.78 -1.69
N ALA A 269 -2.27 -7.22 -2.89
CA ALA A 269 -1.85 -5.84 -3.17
C ALA A 269 -2.47 -4.81 -2.21
N PHE A 270 -3.70 -5.01 -1.75
CA PHE A 270 -4.42 -4.16 -0.79
C PHE A 270 -4.81 -4.92 0.48
N SER A 271 -4.17 -6.05 0.77
CA SER A 271 -4.49 -6.84 1.97
C SER A 271 -4.28 -6.01 3.23
N GLY A 272 -5.23 -6.03 4.16
CA GLY A 272 -5.14 -5.27 5.41
C GLY A 272 -5.30 -3.74 5.27
N CYS A 273 -5.75 -3.23 4.11
CA CYS A 273 -6.16 -1.84 3.97
C CYS A 273 -7.51 -1.62 4.68
N SER A 274 -7.51 -1.69 6.01
CA SER A 274 -8.72 -1.76 6.82
C SER A 274 -9.59 -0.50 6.77
N SER A 275 -9.03 0.65 6.42
CA SER A 275 -9.76 1.91 6.23
C SER A 275 -10.27 2.14 4.82
N LEU A 276 -9.93 1.27 3.85
CA LEU A 276 -10.32 1.45 2.45
C LEU A 276 -11.82 1.27 2.29
N THR A 277 -12.52 2.34 1.90
CA THR A 277 -13.98 2.34 1.80
C THR A 277 -14.48 1.97 0.42
N SER A 278 -13.74 2.32 -0.61
CA SER A 278 -14.07 2.00 -2.00
C SER A 278 -12.82 1.99 -2.88
N ILE A 279 -12.88 1.23 -3.95
CA ILE A 279 -11.85 1.22 -4.99
C ILE A 279 -12.51 0.97 -6.36
N ASN A 280 -12.11 1.75 -7.35
CA ASN A 280 -12.55 1.56 -8.73
C ASN A 280 -11.49 0.76 -9.48
N LEU A 281 -11.81 -0.47 -9.83
CA LEU A 281 -10.95 -1.30 -10.66
C LEU A 281 -11.06 -0.86 -12.12
N PRO A 282 -9.94 -0.60 -12.81
CA PRO A 282 -9.95 -0.25 -14.23
C PRO A 282 -10.56 -1.36 -15.09
N SER A 283 -11.28 -0.98 -16.14
CA SER A 283 -11.91 -1.94 -17.07
C SER A 283 -10.90 -2.77 -17.89
N GLY A 284 -9.64 -2.32 -17.94
CA GLY A 284 -8.55 -3.07 -18.57
C GLY A 284 -8.01 -4.26 -17.75
N ILE A 285 -8.55 -4.48 -16.54
CA ILE A 285 -8.25 -5.70 -15.77
C ILE A 285 -9.08 -6.84 -16.36
N ASP A 286 -8.44 -7.66 -17.18
CA ASP A 286 -8.98 -8.87 -17.80
C ASP A 286 -8.47 -10.16 -17.14
N ASN A 287 -7.67 -10.02 -16.10
CA ASN A 287 -7.09 -11.11 -15.32
C ASN A 287 -7.95 -11.43 -14.09
N PRO A 288 -7.74 -12.58 -13.46
CA PRO A 288 -8.35 -12.89 -12.15
C PRO A 288 -8.10 -11.79 -11.12
N ILE A 289 -9.08 -11.52 -10.25
CA ILE A 289 -8.79 -10.88 -8.99
C ILE A 289 -7.95 -11.86 -8.18
N GLY A 290 -6.68 -11.56 -8.01
CA GLY A 290 -5.68 -12.48 -7.45
C GLY A 290 -5.95 -12.87 -6.00
N LYS A 291 -5.15 -13.80 -5.50
CA LYS A 291 -5.21 -14.26 -4.10
C LYS A 291 -5.05 -13.08 -3.15
N GLY A 292 -5.98 -12.95 -2.18
CA GLY A 292 -5.92 -12.04 -1.05
C GLY A 292 -5.92 -10.54 -1.39
N VAL A 293 -6.22 -10.13 -2.64
CA VAL A 293 -6.07 -8.73 -3.08
C VAL A 293 -6.72 -7.74 -2.13
N PHE A 294 -7.92 -8.03 -1.62
CA PHE A 294 -8.66 -7.19 -0.68
C PHE A 294 -8.89 -7.85 0.67
N SER A 295 -8.08 -8.86 1.01
CA SER A 295 -8.20 -9.55 2.30
C SER A 295 -8.06 -8.56 3.46
N GLY A 296 -9.00 -8.55 4.40
CA GLY A 296 -8.97 -7.66 5.55
C GLY A 296 -9.30 -6.18 5.26
N CYS A 297 -9.85 -5.86 4.07
CA CYS A 297 -10.41 -4.54 3.78
C CYS A 297 -11.76 -4.38 4.50
N SER A 298 -11.74 -4.31 5.83
CA SER A 298 -12.93 -4.41 6.68
C SER A 298 -13.92 -3.24 6.52
N SER A 299 -13.45 -2.08 6.03
CA SER A 299 -14.30 -0.90 5.75
C SER A 299 -14.81 -0.85 4.31
N LEU A 300 -14.41 -1.81 3.44
CA LEU A 300 -14.80 -1.79 2.03
C LEU A 300 -16.32 -1.93 1.90
N SER A 301 -16.96 -0.84 1.50
CA SER A 301 -18.43 -0.74 1.39
C SER A 301 -18.93 -0.81 -0.05
N SER A 302 -18.04 -0.66 -1.03
CA SER A 302 -18.40 -0.80 -2.44
C SER A 302 -17.20 -1.18 -3.30
N ILE A 303 -17.44 -2.07 -4.27
CA ILE A 303 -16.49 -2.42 -5.31
C ILE A 303 -17.25 -2.85 -6.56
N THR A 304 -16.74 -2.47 -7.73
CA THR A 304 -17.23 -2.96 -9.01
C THR A 304 -16.21 -3.93 -9.61
N ILE A 305 -16.66 -5.15 -9.91
CA ILE A 305 -15.83 -6.15 -10.58
C ILE A 305 -15.94 -5.90 -12.10
N PRO A 306 -14.83 -5.63 -12.80
CA PRO A 306 -14.86 -5.45 -14.25
C PRO A 306 -15.34 -6.68 -14.99
N SER A 307 -16.02 -6.47 -16.14
CA SER A 307 -16.57 -7.55 -16.95
C SER A 307 -15.52 -8.46 -17.61
N GLY A 308 -14.25 -8.06 -17.61
CA GLY A 308 -13.14 -8.90 -18.08
C GLY A 308 -12.62 -9.90 -17.04
N VAL A 309 -13.03 -9.76 -15.75
CA VAL A 309 -12.54 -10.65 -14.68
C VAL A 309 -13.12 -12.04 -14.84
N THR A 310 -12.23 -13.05 -14.92
CA THR A 310 -12.62 -14.46 -15.18
C THR A 310 -12.71 -15.31 -13.92
N SER A 311 -12.04 -14.91 -12.83
CA SER A 311 -12.16 -15.60 -11.55
C SER A 311 -11.84 -14.69 -10.38
N ILE A 312 -12.31 -15.10 -9.18
CA ILE A 312 -11.99 -14.50 -7.88
C ILE A 312 -11.07 -15.47 -7.15
N GLY A 313 -9.87 -15.03 -6.78
CA GLY A 313 -8.85 -15.89 -6.15
C GLY A 313 -9.15 -16.23 -4.70
N ASP A 314 -8.34 -17.14 -4.14
CA ASP A 314 -8.42 -17.52 -2.73
C ASP A 314 -8.28 -16.28 -1.83
N TYR A 315 -9.09 -16.18 -0.78
CA TYR A 315 -9.06 -15.08 0.20
C TYR A 315 -9.26 -13.68 -0.38
N ALA A 316 -9.69 -13.51 -1.62
CA ALA A 316 -9.70 -12.21 -2.32
C ALA A 316 -10.45 -11.12 -1.55
N PHE A 317 -11.55 -11.45 -0.89
CA PHE A 317 -12.37 -10.56 -0.05
C PHE A 317 -12.53 -11.09 1.39
N TYR A 318 -11.57 -11.89 1.86
CA TYR A 318 -11.59 -12.44 3.22
C TYR A 318 -11.71 -11.33 4.26
N ASN A 319 -12.66 -11.42 5.20
CA ASN A 319 -12.93 -10.40 6.22
C ASN A 319 -13.32 -8.99 5.68
N CYS A 320 -13.90 -8.88 4.48
CA CYS A 320 -14.52 -7.63 4.02
C CYS A 320 -15.90 -7.43 4.68
N SER A 321 -15.90 -7.22 6.00
CA SER A 321 -17.10 -7.26 6.84
C SER A 321 -18.10 -6.13 6.60
N SER A 322 -17.70 -5.03 5.95
CA SER A 322 -18.59 -3.90 5.62
C SER A 322 -19.18 -3.97 4.22
N LEU A 323 -18.86 -5.00 3.40
CA LEU A 323 -19.32 -5.10 2.03
C LEU A 323 -20.81 -5.53 2.01
N PRO A 324 -21.75 -4.67 1.57
CA PRO A 324 -23.18 -4.98 1.65
C PRO A 324 -23.66 -5.80 0.46
N SER A 325 -23.00 -5.67 -0.69
CA SER A 325 -23.36 -6.38 -1.91
C SER A 325 -22.16 -6.59 -2.82
N ILE A 326 -22.24 -7.62 -3.65
CA ILE A 326 -21.27 -7.87 -4.71
C ILE A 326 -21.99 -8.23 -6.01
N ASN A 327 -21.52 -7.65 -7.13
CA ASN A 327 -21.94 -8.04 -8.47
C ASN A 327 -20.85 -8.88 -9.13
N LEU A 328 -21.16 -10.09 -9.48
CA LEU A 328 -20.30 -11.03 -10.21
C LEU A 328 -20.68 -11.02 -11.69
N PRO A 329 -19.83 -10.51 -12.59
CA PRO A 329 -20.11 -10.50 -14.01
C PRO A 329 -20.15 -11.93 -14.56
N SER A 330 -20.79 -12.11 -15.72
CA SER A 330 -20.94 -13.42 -16.39
C SER A 330 -19.61 -14.07 -16.80
N SER A 331 -18.54 -13.28 -16.85
CA SER A 331 -17.18 -13.77 -17.11
C SER A 331 -16.57 -14.57 -15.95
N VAL A 332 -17.09 -14.42 -14.71
CA VAL A 332 -16.54 -15.11 -13.53
C VAL A 332 -17.02 -16.57 -13.53
N THR A 333 -16.09 -17.49 -13.75
CA THR A 333 -16.37 -18.94 -13.81
C THR A 333 -15.95 -19.71 -12.58
N SER A 334 -15.12 -19.09 -11.70
CA SER A 334 -14.66 -19.73 -10.46
C SER A 334 -14.40 -18.73 -9.35
N ILE A 335 -14.64 -19.18 -8.11
CA ILE A 335 -14.40 -18.42 -6.88
C ILE A 335 -13.57 -19.30 -5.94
N GLY A 336 -12.40 -18.82 -5.57
CA GLY A 336 -11.40 -19.55 -4.79
C GLY A 336 -11.79 -19.77 -3.34
N ASN A 337 -10.96 -20.54 -2.63
CA ASN A 337 -11.19 -20.89 -1.23
C ASN A 337 -11.24 -19.63 -0.35
N TYR A 338 -12.21 -19.58 0.58
CA TYR A 338 -12.35 -18.48 1.54
C TYR A 338 -12.51 -17.09 0.89
N ALA A 339 -12.89 -16.99 -0.37
CA ALA A 339 -12.87 -15.72 -1.11
C ALA A 339 -13.75 -14.65 -0.45
N PHE A 340 -14.91 -14.99 0.10
CA PHE A 340 -15.83 -14.11 0.82
C PHE A 340 -16.04 -14.54 2.28
N TYR A 341 -15.09 -15.27 2.85
CA TYR A 341 -15.16 -15.72 4.24
C TYR A 341 -15.26 -14.52 5.18
N ASN A 342 -16.18 -14.58 6.17
CA ASN A 342 -16.45 -13.49 7.11
C ASN A 342 -16.85 -12.14 6.46
N CYS A 343 -17.41 -12.15 5.25
CA CYS A 343 -18.10 -10.99 4.70
C CYS A 343 -19.46 -10.81 5.38
N SER A 344 -19.47 -10.61 6.70
CA SER A 344 -20.69 -10.62 7.53
C SER A 344 -21.70 -9.51 7.21
N GLY A 345 -21.24 -8.45 6.53
CA GLY A 345 -22.09 -7.36 6.02
C GLY A 345 -22.87 -7.71 4.77
N LEU A 346 -22.54 -8.81 4.08
CA LEU A 346 -23.08 -9.12 2.77
C LEU A 346 -24.57 -9.50 2.87
N LYS A 347 -25.41 -8.71 2.18
CA LYS A 347 -26.87 -8.85 2.14
C LYS A 347 -27.39 -9.23 0.76
N SER A 348 -26.58 -9.02 -0.28
CA SER A 348 -26.99 -9.30 -1.65
C SER A 348 -25.79 -9.73 -2.49
N ILE A 349 -25.98 -10.84 -3.23
CA ILE A 349 -25.02 -11.31 -4.24
C ILE A 349 -25.78 -11.34 -5.56
N TYR A 350 -25.26 -10.60 -6.54
CA TYR A 350 -25.82 -10.60 -7.90
C TYR A 350 -24.86 -11.36 -8.81
N VAL A 351 -25.36 -12.38 -9.47
CA VAL A 351 -24.62 -13.13 -10.49
C VAL A 351 -25.25 -12.91 -11.84
N SER A 352 -24.42 -12.68 -12.86
CA SER A 352 -24.90 -12.39 -14.22
C SER A 352 -24.66 -13.57 -15.19
N SER A 353 -24.15 -14.70 -14.69
CA SER A 353 -23.89 -15.91 -15.49
C SER A 353 -25.09 -16.85 -15.41
N ASP A 354 -25.49 -17.41 -16.54
CA ASP A 354 -26.48 -18.48 -16.58
C ASP A 354 -25.93 -19.80 -16.01
N THR A 355 -24.61 -19.95 -15.97
CA THR A 355 -23.94 -21.12 -15.39
C THR A 355 -23.31 -20.73 -14.05
N PRO A 356 -23.61 -21.45 -12.96
CA PRO A 356 -23.03 -21.19 -11.66
C PRO A 356 -21.50 -21.26 -11.69
N ALA A 357 -20.84 -20.23 -11.15
CA ALA A 357 -19.40 -20.27 -10.95
C ALA A 357 -19.02 -21.38 -9.97
N GLY A 358 -17.95 -22.11 -10.27
CA GLY A 358 -17.40 -23.12 -9.35
C GLY A 358 -16.91 -22.48 -8.06
N LEU A 359 -17.36 -22.99 -6.89
CA LEU A 359 -16.97 -22.54 -5.57
C LEU A 359 -15.86 -23.41 -4.98
N GLY A 360 -14.84 -22.78 -4.43
CA GLY A 360 -13.85 -23.40 -3.56
C GLY A 360 -14.43 -23.75 -2.19
N SER A 361 -13.55 -24.06 -1.25
CA SER A 361 -13.95 -24.38 0.13
C SER A 361 -14.28 -23.12 0.92
N SER A 362 -15.34 -23.16 1.75
CA SER A 362 -15.70 -22.12 2.73
C SER A 362 -15.82 -20.72 2.15
N VAL A 363 -16.27 -20.61 0.90
CA VAL A 363 -16.32 -19.32 0.17
C VAL A 363 -17.15 -18.29 0.93
N PHE A 364 -18.34 -18.66 1.42
CA PHE A 364 -19.29 -17.78 2.09
C PHE A 364 -19.50 -18.13 3.58
N ASP A 365 -18.55 -18.80 4.21
CA ASP A 365 -18.66 -19.05 5.64
C ASP A 365 -18.54 -17.71 6.40
N GLY A 366 -19.43 -17.50 7.38
CA GLY A 366 -19.55 -16.22 8.08
C GLY A 366 -20.46 -15.19 7.38
N VAL A 367 -20.97 -15.48 6.19
CA VAL A 367 -22.12 -14.79 5.59
C VAL A 367 -23.40 -15.44 6.10
N ASP A 368 -24.36 -14.63 6.56
CA ASP A 368 -25.66 -15.13 6.99
C ASP A 368 -26.52 -15.51 5.76
N LYS A 369 -26.42 -16.79 5.35
CA LYS A 369 -27.12 -17.33 4.18
C LYS A 369 -28.65 -17.32 4.31
N LYS A 370 -29.19 -17.09 5.52
CA LYS A 370 -30.64 -16.95 5.77
C LYS A 370 -31.16 -15.57 5.38
N THR A 371 -30.34 -14.54 5.55
CA THR A 371 -30.75 -13.15 5.29
C THR A 371 -30.09 -12.56 4.05
N CYS A 372 -29.00 -13.14 3.57
CA CYS A 372 -28.36 -12.73 2.32
C CYS A 372 -29.15 -13.27 1.12
N THR A 373 -29.52 -12.38 0.20
CA THR A 373 -30.24 -12.76 -1.02
C THR A 373 -29.28 -13.01 -2.18
N LEU A 374 -29.38 -14.16 -2.78
CA LEU A 374 -28.70 -14.50 -4.03
C LEU A 374 -29.62 -14.16 -5.21
N TYR A 375 -29.18 -13.23 -6.04
CA TYR A 375 -29.87 -12.87 -7.28
C TYR A 375 -29.21 -13.59 -8.45
N ILE A 376 -30.00 -14.38 -9.20
CA ILE A 376 -29.55 -15.22 -10.32
C ILE A 376 -30.31 -14.86 -11.60
N PRO A 377 -29.80 -15.16 -12.81
CA PRO A 377 -30.52 -14.94 -14.05
C PRO A 377 -31.84 -15.72 -14.12
N GLU A 378 -32.84 -15.16 -14.79
CA GLU A 378 -34.16 -15.78 -15.00
C GLU A 378 -34.01 -17.15 -15.73
N GLY A 379 -34.67 -18.18 -15.20
CA GLY A 379 -34.67 -19.54 -15.76
C GLY A 379 -33.48 -20.40 -15.31
N THR A 380 -32.65 -19.96 -14.37
CA THR A 380 -31.45 -20.70 -13.91
C THR A 380 -31.57 -21.25 -12.48
N TYR A 381 -32.75 -21.17 -11.87
CA TYR A 381 -32.95 -21.57 -10.48
C TYR A 381 -32.45 -22.97 -10.17
N ASP A 382 -32.82 -23.98 -10.97
CA ASP A 382 -32.42 -25.36 -10.74
C ASP A 382 -30.90 -25.57 -10.88
N ASP A 383 -30.26 -24.86 -11.83
CA ASP A 383 -28.81 -24.92 -12.04
C ASP A 383 -28.04 -24.42 -10.82
N TYR A 384 -28.50 -23.33 -10.18
CA TYR A 384 -27.89 -22.80 -8.97
C TYR A 384 -28.25 -23.62 -7.73
N TRP A 385 -29.52 -24.02 -7.58
CA TRP A 385 -30.01 -24.78 -6.44
C TRP A 385 -29.31 -26.13 -6.25
N LEU A 386 -28.96 -26.81 -7.35
CA LEU A 386 -28.30 -28.13 -7.31
C LEU A 386 -26.79 -28.06 -7.02
N THR A 387 -26.25 -26.87 -6.79
CA THR A 387 -24.83 -26.64 -6.43
C THR A 387 -24.67 -26.10 -5.01
N ASN A 388 -23.43 -25.80 -4.60
CA ASN A 388 -23.15 -25.15 -3.32
C ASN A 388 -23.75 -23.73 -3.19
N TRP A 389 -24.23 -23.12 -4.28
CA TRP A 389 -24.99 -21.87 -4.26
C TRP A 389 -26.39 -22.08 -3.65
N GLY A 390 -26.96 -23.28 -3.70
CA GLY A 390 -28.24 -23.65 -3.08
C GLY A 390 -28.23 -23.61 -1.55
N GLU A 391 -27.11 -23.32 -0.91
CA GLU A 391 -27.06 -23.08 0.53
C GLU A 391 -27.71 -21.75 0.97
N PHE A 392 -27.94 -20.81 0.03
CA PHE A 392 -28.67 -19.58 0.32
C PHE A 392 -30.17 -19.84 0.38
N GLU A 393 -30.80 -19.43 1.49
CA GLU A 393 -32.24 -19.64 1.70
C GLU A 393 -33.12 -18.70 0.84
N ASN A 394 -32.56 -17.53 0.43
CA ASN A 394 -33.24 -16.55 -0.41
C ASN A 394 -32.59 -16.48 -1.79
N ILE A 395 -33.14 -17.20 -2.76
CA ILE A 395 -32.72 -17.14 -4.16
C ILE A 395 -33.83 -16.47 -4.96
N ILE A 396 -33.47 -15.42 -5.71
CA ILE A 396 -34.40 -14.63 -6.53
C ILE A 396 -33.87 -14.55 -7.95
N GLU A 397 -34.69 -14.96 -8.90
CA GLU A 397 -34.40 -14.79 -10.31
C GLU A 397 -34.62 -13.34 -10.75
N TYR A 398 -33.74 -12.80 -11.59
CA TYR A 398 -33.82 -11.45 -12.13
C TYR A 398 -33.27 -11.39 -13.57
N ASP A 399 -33.71 -10.41 -14.33
CA ASP A 399 -33.13 -10.13 -15.63
C ASP A 399 -31.88 -9.27 -15.49
N PRO A 400 -30.67 -9.82 -15.69
CA PRO A 400 -29.42 -9.07 -15.56
C PRO A 400 -29.22 -8.04 -16.68
N THR A 401 -29.93 -8.17 -17.82
CA THR A 401 -29.83 -7.23 -18.94
C THR A 401 -30.64 -5.96 -18.71
N GLY A 402 -31.62 -6.03 -17.82
CA GLY A 402 -32.58 -4.93 -17.57
C GLY A 402 -33.47 -4.62 -18.75
N ILE A 403 -33.46 -5.45 -19.80
CA ILE A 403 -34.33 -5.35 -20.97
C ILE A 403 -35.57 -6.19 -20.69
N VAL A 404 -36.62 -5.56 -20.21
CA VAL A 404 -37.92 -6.24 -20.13
C VAL A 404 -38.46 -6.41 -21.52
N ASN A 405 -38.33 -7.61 -22.09
CA ASN A 405 -39.21 -8.01 -23.22
C ASN A 405 -40.62 -8.04 -22.63
N ALA A 406 -41.46 -7.11 -23.10
CA ALA A 406 -42.87 -7.06 -22.72
C ALA A 406 -43.56 -8.36 -23.21
N MET A 407 -43.41 -9.45 -22.45
CA MET A 407 -44.31 -10.58 -22.55
C MET A 407 -45.55 -10.28 -21.73
N THR A 408 -46.63 -10.04 -22.43
CA THR A 408 -47.99 -9.93 -21.93
C THR A 408 -48.38 -11.19 -21.19
N SER A 409 -48.24 -11.21 -19.85
CA SER A 409 -49.09 -12.07 -19.02
C SER A 409 -50.04 -11.15 -18.26
N ASN A 410 -51.33 -11.36 -18.48
CA ASN A 410 -52.45 -10.49 -18.03
C ASN A 410 -52.70 -10.46 -16.51
N ASP A 411 -51.86 -11.10 -15.67
CA ASP A 411 -52.15 -11.28 -14.23
C ASP A 411 -51.08 -10.74 -13.26
N VAL A 412 -49.93 -10.27 -13.73
CA VAL A 412 -48.86 -9.76 -12.84
C VAL A 412 -49.01 -8.25 -12.66
N LYS A 413 -49.33 -7.82 -11.43
CA LYS A 413 -49.53 -6.38 -11.09
C LYS A 413 -48.30 -5.82 -10.43
N GLU A 414 -47.93 -4.57 -10.80
CA GLU A 414 -46.95 -3.78 -10.07
C GLU A 414 -47.45 -3.53 -8.62
N ILE A 415 -46.59 -3.89 -7.63
CA ILE A 415 -46.88 -3.65 -6.22
C ILE A 415 -46.20 -2.37 -5.73
N SER A 416 -44.96 -2.13 -6.17
CA SER A 416 -44.18 -0.97 -5.75
C SER A 416 -43.06 -0.66 -6.76
N ARG A 417 -42.69 0.62 -6.79
CA ARG A 417 -41.64 1.13 -7.69
C ARG A 417 -40.63 1.93 -6.87
N TYR A 418 -39.38 1.87 -7.26
CA TYR A 418 -38.27 2.56 -6.60
C TYR A 418 -37.35 3.21 -7.62
N SER A 419 -36.73 4.31 -7.26
CA SER A 419 -35.61 4.91 -7.97
C SER A 419 -34.33 4.04 -7.80
N VAL A 420 -33.31 4.31 -8.62
CA VAL A 420 -31.99 3.67 -8.49
C VAL A 420 -31.35 3.85 -7.10
N ASN A 421 -31.76 4.88 -6.35
CA ASN A 421 -31.27 5.17 -5.01
C ASN A 421 -32.15 4.54 -3.91
N GLY A 422 -33.08 3.63 -4.27
CA GLY A 422 -33.94 2.94 -3.32
C GLY A 422 -35.14 3.76 -2.79
N GLN A 423 -35.37 4.99 -3.29
CA GLN A 423 -36.51 5.79 -2.91
C GLN A 423 -37.79 5.24 -3.57
N ARG A 424 -38.84 4.99 -2.79
CA ARG A 424 -40.15 4.57 -3.31
C ARG A 424 -40.73 5.65 -4.18
N LEU A 425 -41.31 5.27 -5.32
CA LEU A 425 -41.91 6.15 -6.30
C LEU A 425 -43.40 5.83 -6.39
N ASP A 426 -44.23 6.88 -6.39
CA ASP A 426 -45.69 6.74 -6.57
C ASP A 426 -46.12 6.71 -8.04
N ALA A 427 -45.18 7.05 -8.95
CA ALA A 427 -45.37 7.02 -10.39
C ALA A 427 -44.04 6.74 -11.13
N PRO A 428 -44.06 6.28 -12.38
CA PRO A 428 -42.84 6.14 -13.20
C PRO A 428 -42.16 7.49 -13.37
N ILE A 429 -40.82 7.49 -13.17
CA ILE A 429 -39.97 8.65 -13.46
C ILE A 429 -39.08 8.34 -14.66
N LYS A 430 -38.72 9.37 -15.44
CA LYS A 430 -37.81 9.24 -16.57
C LYS A 430 -36.47 8.61 -16.13
N GLY A 431 -35.99 7.62 -16.85
CA GLY A 431 -34.78 6.87 -16.55
C GLY A 431 -35.07 5.51 -15.94
N LEU A 432 -34.08 4.92 -15.24
CA LEU A 432 -34.15 3.56 -14.68
C LEU A 432 -35.00 3.53 -13.42
N ASN A 433 -36.06 2.69 -13.42
CA ASN A 433 -36.91 2.42 -12.26
C ASN A 433 -36.79 0.94 -11.89
N ILE A 434 -36.85 0.62 -10.59
CA ILE A 434 -36.90 -0.72 -10.04
C ILE A 434 -38.32 -1.02 -9.63
N VAL A 435 -38.96 -2.01 -10.22
CA VAL A 435 -40.37 -2.32 -10.00
C VAL A 435 -40.54 -3.71 -9.42
N LYS A 436 -41.28 -3.82 -8.33
CA LYS A 436 -41.66 -5.08 -7.70
C LYS A 436 -43.08 -5.45 -8.11
N TYR A 437 -43.29 -6.70 -8.50
CA TYR A 437 -44.54 -7.26 -8.99
C TYR A 437 -45.20 -8.22 -7.99
N SER A 438 -46.48 -8.55 -8.26
CA SER A 438 -47.30 -9.43 -7.42
C SER A 438 -46.86 -10.90 -7.41
N ASP A 439 -46.06 -11.32 -8.39
CA ASP A 439 -45.43 -12.65 -8.48
C ASP A 439 -44.13 -12.73 -7.66
N GLY A 440 -43.74 -11.64 -6.97
CA GLY A 440 -42.48 -11.55 -6.21
C GLY A 440 -41.30 -11.10 -7.04
N SER A 441 -41.43 -11.03 -8.37
CA SER A 441 -40.34 -10.58 -9.25
C SER A 441 -40.02 -9.10 -9.07
N VAL A 442 -38.75 -8.75 -9.26
CA VAL A 442 -38.25 -7.37 -9.27
C VAL A 442 -37.62 -7.08 -10.62
N ARG A 443 -38.10 -6.07 -11.33
CA ARG A 443 -37.65 -5.73 -12.67
C ARG A 443 -37.12 -4.31 -12.75
N LYS A 444 -36.09 -4.12 -13.59
CA LYS A 444 -35.58 -2.78 -13.95
C LYS A 444 -36.29 -2.31 -15.20
N ILE A 445 -36.95 -1.17 -15.14
CA ILE A 445 -37.70 -0.59 -16.27
C ILE A 445 -37.10 0.78 -16.61
N ILE A 446 -36.75 0.95 -17.89
CA ILE A 446 -36.34 2.27 -18.41
C ILE A 446 -37.59 2.99 -18.88
N VAL A 447 -37.92 4.11 -18.24
CA VAL A 447 -39.01 5.02 -18.64
C VAL A 447 -38.40 6.12 -19.51
N GLN A 448 -38.87 6.24 -20.75
CA GLN A 448 -38.41 7.21 -21.75
C GLN A 448 -38.99 8.61 -21.52
#